data_37106097ae56dca024f232425a278a72
#
_entry.id   37106097ae56dca024f232425a278a72
#
_cell.length_a   1.000
_cell.length_b   1.000
_cell.length_c   1.000
_cell.angle_alpha   90.00
_cell.angle_beta   90.00
_cell.angle_gamma   90.00
#
_symmetry.space_group_name_H-M   'P 1'
#
loop_
_entity.id
_entity.type
_entity.pdbx_description
1 polymer ?
#
loop_
_entity_poly.entity_id
_entity_poly.type
_entity_poly.pdbx_seq_one_letter_code
_entity_poly.pdbx_strand_id
1 'polypeptide(L)'
;MTKKVFIFSASTGAGHNLAARSLAEALQGRGYDAQVYDAFKESSAALNRIVTKGYKQLVEIAPKLYEQMYHQFNKMTPFQQNIFKVMSKVMNPEIVPLIEKEGPDLIISTHPFVTNMLGTLKAHGAFNQPVLSFVTDYKIHSVYLHPMIDAYVVGSEYTKQTMVERGVSPDIIYPFGIPIRTEFMDAPSEGSEKGDPAVRGTIMVM
;
A
#
# COMPACT_ATOMS: atom_id res chain seq x y z
N MET A 1 20.46 17.94 6.18
CA MET A 1 19.63 17.04 7.03
C MET A 1 19.12 15.90 6.17
N THR A 2 19.21 14.68 6.64
CA THR A 2 18.66 13.50 5.95
C THR A 2 17.13 13.59 5.98
N LYS A 3 16.47 13.47 4.85
CA LYS A 3 15.00 13.47 4.78
C LYS A 3 14.45 12.18 5.34
N LYS A 4 13.41 12.31 6.18
CA LYS A 4 12.76 11.19 6.86
C LYS A 4 11.50 10.77 6.08
N VAL A 5 11.38 9.47 5.80
CA VAL A 5 10.25 8.90 5.05
C VAL A 5 9.60 7.80 5.87
N PHE A 6 8.31 7.94 6.15
CA PHE A 6 7.52 6.89 6.78
C PHE A 6 6.77 6.09 5.73
N ILE A 7 6.87 4.76 5.81
CA ILE A 7 6.21 3.83 4.90
C ILE A 7 5.26 2.97 5.70
N PHE A 8 3.97 3.25 5.57
CA PHE A 8 2.92 2.47 6.24
C PHE A 8 2.41 1.34 5.34
N SER A 9 2.41 0.14 5.89
CA SER A 9 1.85 -1.05 5.28
C SER A 9 0.87 -1.73 6.25
N ALA A 10 0.38 -2.91 5.91
CA ALA A 10 -0.47 -3.70 6.79
C ALA A 10 -0.22 -5.20 6.62
N SER A 11 -0.23 -5.96 7.71
CA SER A 11 0.02 -7.41 7.72
C SER A 11 -1.20 -8.24 7.26
N THR A 12 -1.89 -7.80 6.20
CA THR A 12 -3.01 -8.51 5.56
C THR A 12 -2.63 -9.12 4.21
N GLY A 13 -1.40 -9.59 4.09
CA GLY A 13 -0.84 -10.17 2.88
C GLY A 13 0.66 -9.91 2.76
N ALA A 14 1.38 -10.78 2.06
CA ALA A 14 2.83 -10.63 1.92
C ALA A 14 3.23 -9.52 0.93
N GLY A 15 2.41 -9.28 -0.12
CA GLY A 15 2.75 -8.39 -1.23
C GLY A 15 2.93 -6.93 -0.80
N HIS A 16 2.00 -6.37 -0.04
CA HIS A 16 2.07 -4.99 0.44
C HIS A 16 3.29 -4.75 1.33
N ASN A 17 3.58 -5.70 2.24
CA ASN A 17 4.73 -5.62 3.13
C ASN A 17 6.06 -5.78 2.38
N LEU A 18 6.10 -6.63 1.36
CA LEU A 18 7.27 -6.80 0.52
C LEU A 18 7.57 -5.52 -0.25
N ALA A 19 6.57 -4.92 -0.89
CA ALA A 19 6.70 -3.65 -1.58
C ALA A 19 7.18 -2.53 -0.64
N ALA A 20 6.64 -2.46 0.59
CA ALA A 20 7.07 -1.48 1.58
C ALA A 20 8.54 -1.64 1.97
N ARG A 21 9.00 -2.88 2.21
CA ARG A 21 10.41 -3.16 2.54
C ARG A 21 11.34 -2.85 1.38
N SER A 22 11.00 -3.30 0.17
CA SER A 22 11.78 -3.03 -1.03
C SER A 22 11.94 -1.52 -1.28
N LEU A 23 10.87 -0.76 -1.06
CA LEU A 23 10.91 0.70 -1.17
C LEU A 23 11.80 1.33 -0.08
N ALA A 24 11.73 0.84 1.17
CA ALA A 24 12.58 1.32 2.26
C ALA A 24 14.06 1.06 1.95
N GLU A 25 14.41 -0.15 1.53
CA GLU A 25 15.78 -0.51 1.14
C GLU A 25 16.30 0.39 0.02
N ALA A 26 15.49 0.61 -1.03
CA ALA A 26 15.86 1.48 -2.14
C ALA A 26 16.05 2.95 -1.73
N LEU A 27 15.23 3.46 -0.81
CA LEU A 27 15.37 4.82 -0.28
C LEU A 27 16.57 4.96 0.66
N GLN A 28 16.79 3.99 1.54
CA GLN A 28 17.94 3.95 2.44
C GLN A 28 19.26 3.90 1.66
N GLY A 29 19.32 3.10 0.58
CA GLY A 29 20.45 3.06 -0.34
C GLY A 29 20.73 4.41 -1.05
N ARG A 30 19.75 5.33 -1.07
CA ARG A 30 19.88 6.70 -1.58
C ARG A 30 20.08 7.75 -0.49
N GLY A 31 20.28 7.33 0.77
CA GLY A 31 20.59 8.22 1.90
C GLY A 31 19.36 8.85 2.56
N TYR A 32 18.15 8.32 2.34
CA TYR A 32 16.95 8.72 3.10
C TYR A 32 16.86 7.94 4.40
N ASP A 33 16.29 8.54 5.46
CA ASP A 33 15.88 7.84 6.69
C ASP A 33 14.47 7.26 6.44
N ALA A 34 14.41 6.08 5.81
CA ALA A 34 13.17 5.41 5.47
C ALA A 34 12.83 4.32 6.50
N GLN A 35 11.66 4.42 7.12
CA GLN A 35 11.20 3.51 8.17
C GLN A 35 9.85 2.89 7.79
N VAL A 36 9.72 1.56 7.99
CA VAL A 36 8.50 0.81 7.69
C VAL A 36 7.71 0.57 8.96
N TYR A 37 6.45 0.93 8.93
CA TYR A 37 5.48 0.72 10.01
C TYR A 37 4.33 -0.17 9.54
N ASP A 38 3.94 -1.12 10.38
CA ASP A 38 2.73 -1.89 10.18
C ASP A 38 1.57 -1.18 10.88
N ALA A 39 0.72 -0.51 10.09
CA ALA A 39 -0.35 0.32 10.62
C ALA A 39 -1.33 -0.42 11.55
N PHE A 40 -1.48 -1.76 11.38
CA PHE A 40 -2.33 -2.55 12.29
C PHE A 40 -1.59 -2.98 13.55
N LYS A 41 -0.28 -3.16 13.52
CA LYS A 41 0.52 -3.48 14.71
C LYS A 41 0.77 -2.26 15.58
N GLU A 42 0.97 -1.11 14.93
CA GLU A 42 1.08 0.19 15.61
C GLU A 42 -0.27 0.65 16.20
N SER A 43 -1.39 0.05 15.77
CA SER A 43 -2.69 0.23 16.39
C SER A 43 -2.89 -0.71 17.60
N SER A 44 -3.96 -0.54 18.36
CA SER A 44 -4.20 -1.36 19.55
C SER A 44 -4.12 -2.87 19.26
N ALA A 45 -3.51 -3.63 20.18
CA ALA A 45 -3.37 -5.09 20.08
C ALA A 45 -4.71 -5.83 19.85
N ALA A 46 -5.82 -5.25 20.34
CA ALA A 46 -7.17 -5.78 20.12
C ALA A 46 -7.58 -5.63 18.64
N LEU A 47 -7.36 -4.47 18.02
CA LEU A 47 -7.68 -4.23 16.62
C LEU A 47 -6.82 -5.11 15.70
N ASN A 48 -5.52 -5.19 15.96
CA ASN A 48 -4.62 -6.07 15.22
C ASN A 48 -5.11 -7.53 15.25
N ARG A 49 -5.52 -8.02 16.43
CA ARG A 49 -6.06 -9.38 16.57
C ARG A 49 -7.36 -9.58 15.79
N ILE A 50 -8.28 -8.61 15.84
CA ILE A 50 -9.57 -8.68 15.13
C ILE A 50 -9.36 -8.66 13.62
N VAL A 51 -8.54 -7.72 13.10
CA VAL A 51 -8.30 -7.57 11.67
C VAL A 51 -7.52 -8.76 11.12
N THR A 52 -6.42 -9.16 11.77
CA THR A 52 -5.55 -10.23 11.27
C THR A 52 -6.25 -11.59 11.34
N LYS A 53 -6.91 -11.90 12.48
CA LYS A 53 -7.65 -13.17 12.61
C LYS A 53 -8.92 -13.16 11.75
N GLY A 54 -9.68 -12.07 11.74
CA GLY A 54 -10.89 -11.95 10.94
C GLY A 54 -10.61 -12.06 9.44
N TYR A 55 -9.57 -11.39 8.95
CA TYR A 55 -9.13 -11.50 7.56
C TYR A 55 -8.72 -12.93 7.20
N LYS A 56 -7.87 -13.56 8.03
CA LYS A 56 -7.42 -14.93 7.81
C LYS A 56 -8.59 -15.91 7.79
N GLN A 57 -9.50 -15.81 8.74
CA GLN A 57 -10.71 -16.64 8.79
C GLN A 57 -11.61 -16.42 7.57
N LEU A 58 -11.79 -15.17 7.14
CA LEU A 58 -12.62 -14.85 5.98
C LEU A 58 -12.05 -15.45 4.70
N VAL A 59 -10.73 -15.35 4.48
CA VAL A 59 -10.06 -15.91 3.30
C VAL A 59 -10.04 -17.43 3.31
N GLU A 60 -9.77 -18.06 4.46
CA GLU A 60 -9.62 -19.52 4.58
C GLU A 60 -10.97 -20.25 4.67
N ILE A 61 -11.93 -19.70 5.42
CA ILE A 61 -13.19 -20.41 5.73
C ILE A 61 -14.32 -19.99 4.78
N ALA A 62 -14.33 -18.75 4.30
CA ALA A 62 -15.40 -18.21 3.47
C ALA A 62 -14.87 -17.48 2.21
N PRO A 63 -14.10 -18.15 1.31
CA PRO A 63 -13.48 -17.51 0.16
C PRO A 63 -14.50 -16.85 -0.79
N LYS A 64 -15.70 -17.45 -0.97
CA LYS A 64 -16.78 -16.84 -1.77
C LYS A 64 -17.32 -15.55 -1.16
N LEU A 65 -17.40 -15.47 0.16
CA LEU A 65 -17.82 -14.26 0.86
C LEU A 65 -16.74 -13.18 0.75
N TYR A 66 -15.46 -13.56 0.85
CA TYR A 66 -14.33 -12.67 0.61
C TYR A 66 -14.37 -12.11 -0.82
N GLU A 67 -14.59 -12.96 -1.82
CA GLU A 67 -14.71 -12.55 -3.23
C GLU A 67 -15.87 -11.56 -3.44
N GLN A 68 -17.04 -11.82 -2.87
CA GLN A 68 -18.19 -10.92 -2.93
C GLN A 68 -17.91 -9.58 -2.25
N MET A 69 -17.29 -9.60 -1.06
CA MET A 69 -16.86 -8.39 -0.38
C MET A 69 -15.83 -7.62 -1.20
N TYR A 70 -14.85 -8.32 -1.79
CA TYR A 70 -13.82 -7.75 -2.65
C TYR A 70 -14.42 -7.05 -3.88
N HIS A 71 -15.41 -7.66 -4.53
CA HIS A 71 -16.14 -7.05 -5.64
C HIS A 71 -16.97 -5.83 -5.22
N GLN A 72 -17.51 -5.83 -3.99
CA GLN A 72 -18.23 -4.68 -3.45
C GLN A 72 -17.32 -3.48 -3.15
N PHE A 73 -16.02 -3.69 -2.88
CA PHE A 73 -15.05 -2.61 -2.71
C PHE A 73 -14.81 -1.77 -3.98
N ASN A 74 -15.33 -2.20 -5.12
CA ASN A 74 -15.30 -1.42 -6.36
C ASN A 74 -16.24 -0.18 -6.37
N LYS A 75 -17.20 -0.13 -5.42
CA LYS A 75 -18.09 1.03 -5.22
C LYS A 75 -18.05 1.38 -3.73
N MET A 76 -17.53 2.55 -3.40
CA MET A 76 -17.51 3.03 -2.01
C MET A 76 -18.94 3.27 -1.51
N THR A 77 -19.49 2.31 -0.80
CA THR A 77 -20.83 2.44 -0.20
C THR A 77 -20.78 3.26 1.10
N PRO A 78 -21.90 3.88 1.54
CA PRO A 78 -21.96 4.59 2.83
C PRO A 78 -21.56 3.71 4.02
N PHE A 79 -21.86 2.41 3.96
CA PHE A 79 -21.46 1.43 4.97
C PHE A 79 -19.92 1.30 5.04
N GLN A 80 -19.24 1.18 3.90
CA GLN A 80 -17.78 1.10 3.83
C GLN A 80 -17.13 2.41 4.31
N GLN A 81 -17.67 3.57 3.93
CA GLN A 81 -17.19 4.86 4.44
C GLN A 81 -17.28 4.92 5.98
N ASN A 82 -18.35 4.40 6.57
CA ASN A 82 -18.47 4.34 8.04
C ASN A 82 -17.45 3.39 8.66
N ILE A 83 -17.17 2.23 8.05
CA ILE A 83 -16.10 1.32 8.51
C ILE A 83 -14.76 2.06 8.52
N PHE A 84 -14.40 2.77 7.43
CA PHE A 84 -13.15 3.52 7.36
C PHE A 84 -13.07 4.64 8.39
N LYS A 85 -14.18 5.35 8.64
CA LYS A 85 -14.25 6.36 9.71
C LYS A 85 -14.02 5.76 11.09
N VAL A 86 -14.58 4.58 11.36
CA VAL A 86 -14.36 3.88 12.63
C VAL A 86 -12.91 3.41 12.72
N MET A 87 -12.38 2.80 11.68
CA MET A 87 -10.98 2.34 11.64
C MET A 87 -10.00 3.50 11.83
N SER A 88 -10.20 4.63 11.14
CA SER A 88 -9.35 5.81 11.31
C SER A 88 -9.36 6.34 12.74
N LYS A 89 -10.53 6.34 13.42
CA LYS A 89 -10.63 6.75 14.83
C LYS A 89 -9.88 5.81 15.78
N VAL A 90 -9.87 4.50 15.50
CA VAL A 90 -9.18 3.50 16.33
C VAL A 90 -7.67 3.53 16.10
N MET A 91 -7.21 3.86 14.90
CA MET A 91 -5.79 3.93 14.56
C MET A 91 -5.17 5.29 14.83
N ASN A 92 -5.97 6.35 14.94
CA ASN A 92 -5.54 7.73 15.21
C ASN A 92 -4.66 7.86 16.46
N PRO A 93 -4.99 7.24 17.62
CA PRO A 93 -4.22 7.40 18.86
C PRO A 93 -2.75 6.98 18.77
N GLU A 94 -2.40 6.12 17.84
CA GLU A 94 -1.04 5.58 17.70
C GLU A 94 -0.27 6.24 16.54
N ILE A 95 -0.93 6.41 15.40
CA ILE A 95 -0.28 6.87 14.16
C ILE A 95 -0.04 8.39 14.18
N VAL A 96 -1.01 9.18 14.64
CA VAL A 96 -0.87 10.65 14.65
C VAL A 96 0.23 11.11 15.59
N PRO A 97 0.30 10.67 16.87
CA PRO A 97 1.41 11.01 17.75
C PRO A 97 2.78 10.59 17.23
N LEU A 98 2.85 9.44 16.51
CA LEU A 98 4.08 9.00 15.87
C LEU A 98 4.52 10.00 14.77
N ILE A 99 3.58 10.41 13.90
CA ILE A 99 3.85 11.39 12.84
C ILE A 99 4.26 12.74 13.44
N GLU A 100 3.56 13.22 14.46
CA GLU A 100 3.84 14.51 15.12
C GLU A 100 5.21 14.51 15.81
N LYS A 101 5.53 13.44 16.54
CA LYS A 101 6.79 13.31 17.29
C LYS A 101 7.99 13.21 16.36
N GLU A 102 7.90 12.40 15.33
CA GLU A 102 9.03 12.06 14.46
C GLU A 102 9.20 13.02 13.28
N GLY A 103 8.13 13.73 12.87
CA GLY A 103 8.12 14.75 11.84
C GLY A 103 8.64 14.28 10.48
N PRO A 104 8.07 13.23 9.85
CA PRO A 104 8.54 12.79 8.55
C PRO A 104 8.33 13.88 7.48
N ASP A 105 9.25 13.95 6.50
CA ASP A 105 9.11 14.83 5.34
C ASP A 105 8.11 14.28 4.33
N LEU A 106 7.91 12.95 4.32
CA LEU A 106 7.05 12.24 3.39
C LEU A 106 6.44 11.02 4.06
N ILE A 107 5.17 10.78 3.79
CA ILE A 107 4.45 9.57 4.19
C ILE A 107 4.11 8.77 2.94
N ILE A 108 4.36 7.46 2.98
CA ILE A 108 4.04 6.53 1.90
C ILE A 108 3.11 5.45 2.45
N SER A 109 2.14 5.03 1.64
CA SER A 109 1.30 3.86 1.90
C SER A 109 1.43 2.84 0.78
N THR A 110 1.50 1.56 1.13
CA THR A 110 1.47 0.44 0.17
C THR A 110 0.20 -0.38 0.25
N HIS A 111 -0.75 -0.02 1.13
CA HIS A 111 -1.95 -0.81 1.41
C HIS A 111 -3.23 0.02 1.25
N PRO A 112 -4.29 -0.48 0.57
CA PRO A 112 -5.50 0.30 0.28
C PRO A 112 -6.18 0.90 1.52
N PHE A 113 -6.37 0.11 2.57
CA PHE A 113 -7.00 0.59 3.81
C PHE A 113 -6.15 1.66 4.50
N VAL A 114 -4.83 1.50 4.48
CA VAL A 114 -3.89 2.47 5.07
C VAL A 114 -3.89 3.77 4.27
N THR A 115 -3.92 3.70 2.93
CA THR A 115 -4.06 4.87 2.05
C THR A 115 -5.31 5.67 2.40
N ASN A 116 -6.46 4.99 2.48
CA ASN A 116 -7.73 5.66 2.80
C ASN A 116 -7.74 6.26 4.21
N MET A 117 -7.19 5.55 5.19
CA MET A 117 -7.05 6.03 6.56
C MET A 117 -6.18 7.29 6.64
N LEU A 118 -4.98 7.27 6.04
CA LEU A 118 -4.08 8.42 6.02
C LEU A 118 -4.72 9.63 5.34
N GLY A 119 -5.40 9.41 4.21
CA GLY A 119 -6.19 10.46 3.54
C GLY A 119 -7.28 11.02 4.44
N THR A 120 -8.00 10.17 5.16
CA THR A 120 -9.04 10.58 6.12
C THR A 120 -8.45 11.38 7.28
N LEU A 121 -7.35 10.96 7.89
CA LEU A 121 -6.67 11.69 8.96
C LEU A 121 -6.18 13.07 8.47
N LYS A 122 -5.57 13.12 7.29
CA LYS A 122 -5.13 14.37 6.67
C LYS A 122 -6.30 15.31 6.38
N ALA A 123 -7.44 14.81 5.90
CA ALA A 123 -8.67 15.60 5.70
C ALA A 123 -9.22 16.21 6.99
N HIS A 124 -8.97 15.59 8.14
CA HIS A 124 -9.35 16.13 9.45
C HIS A 124 -8.25 17.01 10.09
N GLY A 125 -7.20 17.33 9.35
CA GLY A 125 -6.12 18.21 9.82
C GLY A 125 -5.19 17.58 10.86
N ALA A 126 -5.15 16.23 10.94
CA ALA A 126 -4.30 15.53 11.90
C ALA A 126 -2.80 15.71 11.58
N PHE A 127 -2.44 15.93 10.33
CA PHE A 127 -1.09 16.23 9.86
C PHE A 127 -1.14 16.88 8.45
N ASN A 128 -0.01 17.50 8.04
CA ASN A 128 0.09 18.21 6.76
C ASN A 128 1.11 17.61 5.79
N GLN A 129 1.83 16.57 6.18
CA GLN A 129 2.85 15.93 5.36
C GLN A 129 2.27 15.42 4.03
N PRO A 130 3.03 15.45 2.94
CA PRO A 130 2.61 14.83 1.69
C PRO A 130 2.44 13.31 1.87
N VAL A 131 1.41 12.76 1.23
CA VAL A 131 1.09 11.33 1.26
C VAL A 131 1.12 10.76 -0.14
N LEU A 132 2.00 9.78 -0.39
CA LEU A 132 2.05 8.99 -1.61
C LEU A 132 1.44 7.61 -1.39
N SER A 133 0.65 7.14 -2.35
CA SER A 133 0.14 5.76 -2.36
C SER A 133 0.83 4.94 -3.45
N PHE A 134 1.55 3.89 -3.05
CA PHE A 134 2.03 2.85 -3.96
C PHE A 134 0.96 1.77 -4.10
N VAL A 135 0.28 1.76 -5.23
CA VAL A 135 -0.76 0.79 -5.56
C VAL A 135 -0.11 -0.51 -5.99
N THR A 136 -0.24 -1.53 -5.16
CA THR A 136 0.37 -2.85 -5.38
C THR A 136 -0.57 -3.83 -6.08
N ASP A 137 -1.80 -3.43 -6.34
CA ASP A 137 -2.80 -4.19 -7.06
C ASP A 137 -2.86 -3.77 -8.55
N TYR A 138 -2.93 -4.73 -9.46
CA TYR A 138 -3.13 -4.43 -10.88
C TYR A 138 -4.53 -3.89 -11.17
N LYS A 139 -5.53 -4.34 -10.39
CA LYS A 139 -6.90 -3.85 -10.49
C LYS A 139 -7.18 -2.91 -9.34
N ILE A 140 -7.37 -1.63 -9.67
CA ILE A 140 -7.60 -0.60 -8.65
C ILE A 140 -8.95 -0.79 -7.94
N HIS A 141 -8.93 -0.68 -6.63
CA HIS A 141 -10.12 -0.60 -5.78
C HIS A 141 -10.43 0.85 -5.42
N SER A 142 -11.71 1.17 -5.24
CA SER A 142 -12.12 2.49 -4.77
C SER A 142 -11.53 2.86 -3.40
N VAL A 143 -11.13 1.87 -2.62
CA VAL A 143 -10.49 2.07 -1.30
C VAL A 143 -9.15 2.79 -1.37
N TYR A 144 -8.40 2.65 -2.48
CA TYR A 144 -7.18 3.44 -2.69
C TYR A 144 -7.44 4.91 -2.91
N LEU A 145 -8.63 5.26 -3.43
CA LEU A 145 -8.90 6.60 -3.90
C LEU A 145 -9.34 7.51 -2.76
N HIS A 146 -8.56 8.55 -2.50
CA HIS A 146 -8.90 9.56 -1.52
C HIS A 146 -8.40 10.94 -1.97
N PRO A 147 -9.22 12.02 -1.87
CA PRO A 147 -8.88 13.35 -2.38
C PRO A 147 -7.62 13.97 -1.74
N MET A 148 -7.25 13.53 -0.54
CA MET A 148 -6.10 14.06 0.20
C MET A 148 -4.79 13.30 -0.06
N ILE A 149 -4.77 12.38 -1.01
CA ILE A 149 -3.54 11.73 -1.47
C ILE A 149 -2.89 12.60 -2.54
N ASP A 150 -1.63 12.96 -2.30
CA ASP A 150 -0.91 13.91 -3.15
C ASP A 150 -0.37 13.28 -4.44
N ALA A 151 -0.05 11.96 -4.40
CA ALA A 151 0.36 11.23 -5.59
C ALA A 151 0.12 9.72 -5.46
N TYR A 152 -0.02 9.07 -6.62
CA TYR A 152 -0.16 7.62 -6.75
C TYR A 152 0.95 7.08 -7.64
N VAL A 153 1.63 6.03 -7.20
CA VAL A 153 2.51 5.21 -8.04
C VAL A 153 1.79 3.89 -8.31
N VAL A 154 1.66 3.54 -9.58
CA VAL A 154 0.86 2.40 -10.04
C VAL A 154 1.69 1.43 -10.88
N GLY A 155 1.22 0.18 -10.96
CA GLY A 155 1.95 -0.90 -11.61
C GLY A 155 2.02 -0.79 -13.15
N SER A 156 1.10 -0.03 -13.79
CA SER A 156 1.01 0.04 -15.25
C SER A 156 0.16 1.23 -15.73
N GLU A 157 0.30 1.54 -17.03
CA GLU A 157 -0.57 2.50 -17.73
C GLU A 157 -2.05 2.09 -17.68
N TYR A 158 -2.35 0.79 -17.73
CA TYR A 158 -3.70 0.28 -17.58
C TYR A 158 -4.30 0.67 -16.22
N THR A 159 -3.54 0.52 -15.14
CA THR A 159 -3.98 0.93 -13.79
C THR A 159 -4.17 2.44 -13.72
N LYS A 160 -3.25 3.23 -14.32
CA LYS A 160 -3.40 4.69 -14.43
C LYS A 160 -4.70 5.06 -15.14
N GLN A 161 -4.95 4.47 -16.31
CA GLN A 161 -6.15 4.76 -17.09
C GLN A 161 -7.43 4.45 -16.29
N THR A 162 -7.47 3.32 -15.58
CA THR A 162 -8.63 2.98 -14.74
C THR A 162 -8.84 3.93 -13.56
N MET A 163 -7.79 4.58 -13.05
CA MET A 163 -7.90 5.61 -12.01
C MET A 163 -8.43 6.92 -12.60
N VAL A 164 -7.96 7.32 -13.79
CA VAL A 164 -8.44 8.50 -14.49
C VAL A 164 -9.96 8.39 -14.79
N GLU A 165 -10.41 7.22 -15.25
CA GLU A 165 -11.83 6.92 -15.47
C GLU A 165 -12.68 7.03 -14.19
N ARG A 166 -12.06 6.93 -13.02
CA ARG A 166 -12.68 7.11 -11.70
C ARG A 166 -12.51 8.52 -11.13
N GLY A 167 -12.01 9.47 -11.94
CA GLY A 167 -11.92 10.88 -11.61
C GLY A 167 -10.66 11.34 -10.89
N VAL A 168 -9.61 10.49 -10.84
CA VAL A 168 -8.30 10.93 -10.32
C VAL A 168 -7.56 11.70 -11.42
N SER A 169 -6.98 12.87 -11.09
CA SER A 169 -6.18 13.64 -12.04
C SER A 169 -5.00 12.83 -12.57
N PRO A 170 -4.77 12.79 -13.89
CA PRO A 170 -3.63 12.09 -14.49
C PRO A 170 -2.27 12.64 -14.05
N ASP A 171 -2.22 13.89 -13.59
CA ASP A 171 -0.99 14.59 -13.20
C ASP A 171 -0.39 14.07 -11.89
N ILE A 172 -1.21 13.42 -11.06
CA ILE A 172 -0.76 12.83 -9.79
C ILE A 172 -0.60 11.30 -9.87
N ILE A 173 -0.70 10.68 -11.05
CA ILE A 173 -0.60 9.23 -11.23
C ILE A 173 0.65 8.88 -12.06
N TYR A 174 1.55 8.12 -11.47
CA TYR A 174 2.85 7.75 -12.03
C TYR A 174 2.93 6.24 -12.26
N PRO A 175 2.96 5.74 -13.51
CA PRO A 175 2.98 4.31 -13.84
C PRO A 175 4.41 3.74 -13.81
N PHE A 176 5.07 3.80 -12.66
CA PHE A 176 6.48 3.42 -12.50
C PHE A 176 6.69 1.94 -12.12
N GLY A 177 5.62 1.19 -11.96
CA GLY A 177 5.72 -0.21 -11.54
C GLY A 177 5.47 -0.41 -10.04
N ILE A 178 5.46 -1.68 -9.63
CA ILE A 178 5.36 -2.08 -8.23
C ILE A 178 6.79 -2.26 -7.70
N PRO A 179 7.12 -1.75 -6.48
CA PRO A 179 8.44 -1.93 -5.89
C PRO A 179 8.81 -3.41 -5.74
N ILE A 180 9.96 -3.79 -6.25
CA ILE A 180 10.53 -5.13 -6.16
C ILE A 180 11.83 -5.08 -5.34
N ARG A 181 12.27 -6.23 -4.83
CA ARG A 181 13.53 -6.33 -4.10
C ARG A 181 14.71 -5.96 -5.00
N THR A 182 15.69 -5.24 -4.44
CA THR A 182 16.87 -4.76 -5.17
C THR A 182 17.67 -5.88 -5.81
N GLU A 183 17.71 -7.06 -5.21
CA GLU A 183 18.37 -8.25 -5.78
C GLU A 183 17.83 -8.68 -7.16
N PHE A 184 16.60 -8.30 -7.51
CA PHE A 184 16.04 -8.55 -8.84
C PHE A 184 16.34 -7.42 -9.84
N MET A 185 16.92 -6.31 -9.39
CA MET A 185 17.32 -5.22 -10.27
C MET A 185 18.70 -5.47 -10.91
N ASP A 186 19.52 -6.28 -10.25
CA ASP A 186 20.85 -6.71 -10.71
C ASP A 186 20.76 -8.01 -11.53
N ALA A 187 19.64 -8.25 -12.23
CA ALA A 187 19.53 -9.39 -13.13
C ALA A 187 20.71 -9.37 -14.11
N PRO A 188 21.44 -10.49 -14.29
CA PRO A 188 22.63 -10.51 -15.13
C PRO A 188 22.28 -9.97 -16.51
N SER A 189 23.07 -8.99 -16.97
CA SER A 189 23.06 -8.53 -18.35
C SER A 189 23.17 -9.74 -19.28
N GLU A 190 22.43 -9.72 -20.39
CA GLU A 190 22.42 -10.75 -21.43
C GLU A 190 23.76 -11.45 -21.59
N GLY A 191 23.87 -12.71 -21.16
CA GLY A 191 25.11 -13.50 -21.24
C GLY A 191 25.27 -14.58 -20.22
N SER A 192 24.48 -14.59 -19.14
CA SER A 192 24.53 -15.68 -18.15
C SER A 192 23.68 -16.85 -18.67
N GLU A 193 24.40 -17.85 -19.14
CA GLU A 193 23.98 -19.22 -19.45
C GLU A 193 22.71 -19.33 -20.30
N LYS A 194 22.90 -19.77 -21.54
CA LYS A 194 21.86 -20.37 -22.36
C LYS A 194 21.21 -21.46 -21.49
N GLY A 195 20.05 -21.16 -20.93
CA GLY A 195 19.30 -22.15 -20.18
C GLY A 195 19.16 -23.43 -20.98
N ASP A 196 19.16 -24.56 -20.31
CA ASP A 196 18.98 -25.86 -20.94
C ASP A 196 17.82 -25.79 -21.93
N PRO A 197 18.03 -26.01 -23.24
CA PRO A 197 16.96 -25.97 -24.24
C PRO A 197 15.84 -26.96 -23.99
N ALA A 198 16.00 -27.91 -23.08
CA ALA A 198 14.98 -28.83 -22.58
C ALA A 198 14.02 -28.18 -21.58
N VAL A 199 14.40 -27.07 -20.94
CA VAL A 199 13.53 -26.32 -20.00
C VAL A 199 12.67 -25.33 -20.79
N ARG A 200 11.49 -25.76 -21.17
CA ARG A 200 10.45 -24.88 -21.75
C ARG A 200 9.92 -23.97 -20.63
N GLY A 201 10.53 -22.80 -20.48
CA GLY A 201 10.07 -21.68 -19.67
C GLY A 201 9.39 -21.99 -18.34
N THR A 202 10.02 -21.67 -17.22
CA THR A 202 9.35 -21.75 -15.92
C THR A 202 8.60 -20.44 -15.68
N ILE A 203 7.26 -20.49 -15.62
CA ILE A 203 6.45 -19.38 -15.15
C ILE A 203 6.34 -19.56 -13.63
N MET A 204 6.94 -18.62 -12.87
CA MET A 204 6.74 -18.56 -11.43
C MET A 204 5.52 -17.69 -11.14
N VAL A 205 4.45 -18.33 -10.64
CA VAL A 205 3.29 -17.63 -10.09
C VAL A 205 3.52 -17.56 -8.57
N MET A 206 3.63 -16.32 -8.07
CA MET A 206 3.72 -16.05 -6.63
C MET A 206 2.36 -15.63 -6.09
#